data_ab8dffe754ce2809241bf20f48299bba
#
_entry.id   ab8dffe754ce2809241bf20f48299bba
#
_cell.length_a   1.000
_cell.length_b   1.000
_cell.length_c   1.000
_cell.angle_alpha   90.00
_cell.angle_beta   90.00
_cell.angle_gamma   90.00
#
_symmetry.space_group_name_H-M   'P 1'
#
loop_
_entity.id
_entity.type
_entity.pdbx_description
1 polymer ?
#
loop_
_entity_poly.entity_id
_entity_poly.type
_entity_poly.pdbx_seq_one_letter_code
_entity_poly.pdbx_strand_id
1 'polypeptide(L)'
;RGIAFHTVTICDLAGAEMTCEATAVMGYPGQVFYVSEDSAFVWTVPWDGSGDAPKHAQVFRIPLDGAAPTALMAKGAPIDQMSFLQKDGYLNVMLSSGGMGQWMWQGEATPGDFALMRVPLSMFGDGRDTVGSERYRPLREPGLGEYGLQNRYIGDWLILGASRNWMEKSAPKHAFAIRYVDGDFVEVPVGHPVDRIDALGGDGIAIGEADGALHFTSLSLGAKPEVADRFSLRDARQGDQRTHGFFYRAT
;
A
#
# COMPACT_ATOMS: atom_id res chain seq x y z
N ARG A 1 -12.36 6.35 23.45
CA ARG A 1 -12.22 5.27 22.43
C ARG A 1 -13.41 5.37 21.51
N GLY A 2 -13.24 5.88 20.30
CA GLY A 2 -14.31 5.96 19.31
C GLY A 2 -14.52 4.60 18.62
N ILE A 3 -15.75 4.30 18.26
CA ILE A 3 -16.14 3.20 17.38
C ILE A 3 -16.80 3.85 16.16
N ALA A 4 -16.49 3.37 14.97
CA ALA A 4 -17.06 3.82 13.71
C ALA A 4 -17.73 2.67 12.96
N PHE A 5 -18.74 2.98 12.18
CA PHE A 5 -19.30 2.07 11.18
C PHE A 5 -18.58 2.31 9.85
N HIS A 6 -18.07 1.24 9.26
CA HIS A 6 -17.46 1.23 7.94
C HIS A 6 -18.41 0.47 7.03
N THR A 7 -18.97 1.17 6.05
CA THR A 7 -19.99 0.61 5.15
C THR A 7 -19.40 0.41 3.75
N VAL A 8 -19.54 -0.78 3.22
CA VAL A 8 -19.27 -1.11 1.82
C VAL A 8 -20.60 -1.30 1.11
N THR A 9 -20.82 -0.52 0.06
CA THR A 9 -22.05 -0.59 -0.76
C THR A 9 -21.67 -1.13 -2.14
N ILE A 10 -22.32 -2.18 -2.56
CA ILE A 10 -22.14 -2.82 -3.87
C ILE A 10 -23.38 -2.55 -4.68
N CYS A 11 -23.21 -1.98 -5.87
CA CYS A 11 -24.33 -1.63 -6.75
C CYS A 11 -24.23 -2.38 -8.07
N ASP A 12 -25.32 -2.98 -8.52
CA ASP A 12 -25.46 -3.48 -9.88
C ASP A 12 -25.81 -2.32 -10.82
N LEU A 13 -24.95 -2.08 -11.80
CA LEU A 13 -25.11 -1.03 -12.81
C LEU A 13 -25.55 -1.58 -14.16
N ALA A 14 -25.73 -2.90 -14.31
CA ALA A 14 -26.10 -3.54 -15.57
C ALA A 14 -27.59 -3.49 -15.86
N GLY A 15 -28.43 -3.30 -14.84
CA GLY A 15 -29.87 -3.24 -14.97
C GLY A 15 -30.40 -1.87 -15.41
N ALA A 16 -31.69 -1.79 -15.75
CA ALA A 16 -32.38 -0.52 -16.04
C ALA A 16 -32.52 0.37 -14.78
N GLU A 17 -32.50 -0.23 -13.62
CA GLU A 17 -32.50 0.42 -12.31
C GLU A 17 -31.29 -0.02 -11.53
N MET A 18 -30.63 0.94 -10.86
CA MET A 18 -29.49 0.65 -9.98
C MET A 18 -30.01 0.02 -8.68
N THR A 19 -29.56 -1.19 -8.40
CA THR A 19 -29.82 -1.88 -7.13
C THR A 19 -28.55 -1.95 -6.31
N CYS A 20 -28.64 -1.66 -5.03
CA CYS A 20 -27.48 -1.64 -4.15
C CYS A 20 -27.72 -2.46 -2.87
N GLU A 21 -26.71 -3.19 -2.46
CA GLU A 21 -26.64 -3.84 -1.16
C GLU A 21 -25.51 -3.23 -0.33
N ALA A 22 -25.74 -3.05 0.97
CA ALA A 22 -24.75 -2.45 1.86
C ALA A 22 -24.45 -3.39 3.02
N THR A 23 -23.18 -3.60 3.28
CA THR A 23 -22.65 -4.32 4.43
C THR A 23 -21.87 -3.37 5.31
N ALA A 24 -22.13 -3.35 6.60
CA ALA A 24 -21.44 -2.53 7.56
C ALA A 24 -20.67 -3.40 8.56
N VAL A 25 -19.46 -2.99 8.88
CA VAL A 25 -18.64 -3.54 9.97
C VAL A 25 -18.35 -2.45 11.00
N MET A 26 -18.19 -2.83 12.24
CA MET A 26 -17.94 -1.90 13.34
C MET A 26 -16.49 -2.07 13.82
N GLY A 27 -15.72 -0.99 13.73
CA GLY A 27 -14.29 -1.00 14.05
C GLY A 27 -13.80 0.32 14.61
N TYR A 28 -12.48 0.47 14.67
CA TYR A 28 -11.85 1.72 15.07
C TYR A 28 -12.02 2.81 14.02
N PRO A 29 -11.92 4.11 14.39
CA PRO A 29 -12.13 5.21 13.44
C PRO A 29 -11.05 5.35 12.36
N GLY A 30 -9.79 5.07 12.68
CA GLY A 30 -8.69 5.09 11.70
C GLY A 30 -8.82 3.92 10.73
N GLN A 31 -8.74 4.18 9.44
CA GLN A 31 -8.94 3.13 8.44
C GLN A 31 -8.10 3.30 7.19
N VAL A 32 -7.72 2.16 6.61
CA VAL A 32 -7.34 2.02 5.20
C VAL A 32 -8.19 0.93 4.60
N PHE A 33 -8.65 1.11 3.36
CA PHE A 33 -9.38 0.07 2.66
C PHE A 33 -8.71 -0.32 1.34
N TYR A 34 -8.96 -1.54 0.93
CA TYR A 34 -8.51 -2.10 -0.33
C TYR A 34 -9.62 -2.94 -0.94
N VAL A 35 -9.82 -2.82 -2.25
CA VAL A 35 -10.81 -3.61 -2.99
C VAL A 35 -10.06 -4.48 -3.99
N SER A 36 -10.25 -5.78 -3.88
CA SER A 36 -9.79 -6.80 -4.82
C SER A 36 -10.92 -7.22 -5.78
N GLU A 37 -10.67 -8.23 -6.59
CA GLU A 37 -11.69 -8.76 -7.51
C GLU A 37 -12.88 -9.41 -6.80
N ASP A 38 -12.69 -9.95 -5.58
CA ASP A 38 -13.72 -10.73 -4.88
C ASP A 38 -14.04 -10.22 -3.47
N SER A 39 -13.28 -9.29 -2.93
CA SER A 39 -13.43 -8.84 -1.55
C SER A 39 -13.04 -7.37 -1.36
N ALA A 40 -13.74 -6.69 -0.46
CA ALA A 40 -13.26 -5.45 0.12
C ALA A 40 -12.62 -5.73 1.50
N PHE A 41 -11.44 -5.18 1.73
CA PHE A 41 -10.76 -5.26 3.00
C PHE A 41 -10.80 -3.89 3.69
N VAL A 42 -11.18 -3.89 4.96
CA VAL A 42 -11.19 -2.68 5.79
C VAL A 42 -10.25 -2.92 6.97
N TRP A 43 -9.15 -2.20 6.97
CA TRP A 43 -8.14 -2.24 8.03
C TRP A 43 -8.39 -1.07 8.98
N THR A 44 -8.74 -1.35 10.22
CA THR A 44 -9.05 -0.33 11.21
C THR A 44 -8.03 -0.32 12.33
N VAL A 45 -7.54 0.87 12.69
CA VAL A 45 -6.54 1.06 13.74
C VAL A 45 -7.12 1.81 14.93
N PRO A 46 -6.84 1.35 16.17
CA PRO A 46 -7.22 2.10 17.34
C PRO A 46 -6.40 3.40 17.42
N TRP A 47 -7.10 4.52 17.46
CA TRP A 47 -6.46 5.80 17.73
C TRP A 47 -6.87 6.27 19.11
N ASP A 48 -5.91 6.30 20.04
CA ASP A 48 -6.16 6.73 21.43
C ASP A 48 -5.52 8.07 21.78
N GLY A 49 -4.79 8.69 20.84
CA GLY A 49 -4.11 9.98 21.05
C GLY A 49 -2.92 9.91 22.03
N SER A 50 -2.58 8.73 22.53
CA SER A 50 -1.51 8.57 23.54
C SER A 50 -0.11 8.47 22.93
N GLY A 51 -0.01 8.34 21.61
CA GLY A 51 1.26 8.13 20.91
C GLY A 51 1.78 6.70 21.00
N ASP A 52 1.12 5.83 21.75
CA ASP A 52 1.42 4.40 21.77
C ASP A 52 0.91 3.73 20.49
N ALA A 53 1.77 3.01 19.81
CA ALA A 53 1.38 2.24 18.64
C ALA A 53 0.22 1.29 18.99
N PRO A 54 -0.80 1.18 18.12
CA PRO A 54 -1.95 0.32 18.39
C PRO A 54 -1.49 -1.12 18.57
N LYS A 55 -1.88 -1.74 19.68
CA LYS A 55 -1.49 -3.12 19.99
C LYS A 55 -2.00 -4.10 18.94
N HIS A 56 -3.22 -3.88 18.44
CA HIS A 56 -3.83 -4.69 17.39
C HIS A 56 -4.82 -3.84 16.57
N ALA A 57 -4.69 -3.93 15.27
CA ALA A 57 -5.68 -3.47 14.31
C ALA A 57 -6.74 -4.56 14.10
N GLN A 58 -7.94 -4.18 13.68
CA GLN A 58 -8.97 -5.10 13.20
C GLN A 58 -9.00 -5.05 11.68
N VAL A 59 -8.96 -6.22 11.05
CA VAL A 59 -8.98 -6.36 9.61
C VAL A 59 -10.24 -7.12 9.21
N PHE A 60 -11.14 -6.45 8.52
CA PHE A 60 -12.37 -7.04 8.00
C PHE A 60 -12.19 -7.42 6.54
N ARG A 61 -12.67 -8.59 6.17
CA ARG A 61 -12.87 -9.02 4.79
C ARG A 61 -14.36 -9.08 4.52
N ILE A 62 -14.83 -8.33 3.53
CA ILE A 62 -16.22 -8.27 3.08
C ILE A 62 -16.25 -8.85 1.67
N PRO A 63 -16.72 -10.09 1.47
CA PRO A 63 -16.86 -10.68 0.15
C PRO A 63 -17.84 -9.88 -0.72
N LEU A 64 -17.52 -9.75 -2.02
CA LEU A 64 -18.35 -9.00 -2.96
C LEU A 64 -19.51 -9.83 -3.53
N ASP A 65 -19.56 -11.12 -3.20
CA ASP A 65 -20.65 -12.06 -3.56
C ASP A 65 -21.82 -12.07 -2.56
N GLY A 66 -21.79 -11.19 -1.55
CA GLY A 66 -22.82 -11.12 -0.51
C GLY A 66 -22.64 -12.11 0.65
N ALA A 67 -21.57 -12.89 0.68
CA ALA A 67 -21.26 -13.75 1.82
C ALA A 67 -20.97 -12.92 3.09
N ALA A 68 -21.17 -13.53 4.26
CA ALA A 68 -20.97 -12.84 5.53
C ALA A 68 -19.52 -12.32 5.70
N PRO A 69 -19.35 -11.12 6.24
CA PRO A 69 -18.04 -10.59 6.56
C PRO A 69 -17.27 -11.48 7.55
N THR A 70 -15.96 -11.54 7.37
CA THR A 70 -15.05 -12.23 8.28
C THR A 70 -13.97 -11.26 8.75
N ALA A 71 -13.27 -11.56 9.83
CA ALA A 71 -12.27 -10.68 10.38
C ALA A 71 -11.11 -11.43 11.04
N LEU A 72 -10.03 -10.72 11.28
CA LEU A 72 -8.90 -11.12 12.12
C LEU A 72 -8.28 -9.89 12.79
N MET A 73 -7.37 -10.11 13.73
CA MET A 73 -6.56 -9.06 14.35
C MET A 73 -5.11 -9.12 13.84
N ALA A 74 -4.52 -7.95 13.55
CA ALA A 74 -3.16 -7.81 13.07
C ALA A 74 -2.40 -6.73 13.83
N LYS A 75 -1.06 -6.72 13.71
CA LYS A 75 -0.19 -5.65 14.24
C LYS A 75 0.20 -4.70 13.13
N GLY A 76 0.42 -3.41 13.48
CA GLY A 76 0.81 -2.38 12.54
C GLY A 76 -0.35 -1.85 11.68
N ALA A 77 -0.05 -0.93 10.80
CA ALA A 77 -1.00 -0.36 9.86
C ALA A 77 -0.42 -0.31 8.44
N PRO A 78 -1.26 -0.49 7.40
CA PRO A 78 -0.86 -0.21 6.03
C PRO A 78 -0.53 1.27 5.87
N ILE A 79 0.37 1.59 4.93
CA ILE A 79 0.73 2.97 4.62
C ILE A 79 -0.42 3.66 3.90
N ASP A 80 -0.96 2.99 2.89
CA ASP A 80 -2.08 3.42 2.07
C ASP A 80 -2.80 2.22 1.42
N GLN A 81 -3.72 2.48 0.52
CA GLN A 81 -4.43 1.44 -0.23
C GLN A 81 -3.52 0.62 -1.17
N MET A 82 -2.34 1.13 -1.56
CA MET A 82 -1.40 0.43 -2.42
C MET A 82 -0.54 -0.59 -1.66
N SER A 83 -0.64 -0.56 -0.33
CA SER A 83 0.04 -1.49 0.57
C SER A 83 -0.52 -2.91 0.54
N PHE A 84 -1.58 -3.16 -0.22
CA PHE A 84 -2.28 -4.43 -0.25
C PHE A 84 -2.14 -5.16 -1.59
N LEU A 85 -2.10 -6.48 -1.50
CA LEU A 85 -2.26 -7.37 -2.64
C LEU A 85 -2.97 -8.66 -2.20
N GLN A 86 -4.16 -8.92 -2.72
CA GLN A 86 -4.78 -10.24 -2.66
C GLN A 86 -4.32 -11.04 -3.89
N LYS A 87 -3.65 -12.17 -3.67
CA LYS A 87 -3.21 -13.07 -4.74
C LYS A 87 -3.05 -14.49 -4.23
N ASP A 88 -3.42 -15.48 -5.05
CA ASP A 88 -3.21 -16.92 -4.80
C ASP A 88 -3.76 -17.39 -3.44
N GLY A 89 -4.92 -16.88 -3.02
CA GLY A 89 -5.56 -17.24 -1.75
C GLY A 89 -4.93 -16.61 -0.50
N TYR A 90 -4.05 -15.62 -0.69
CA TYR A 90 -3.41 -14.88 0.39
C TYR A 90 -3.71 -13.39 0.31
N LEU A 91 -3.74 -12.74 1.46
CA LEU A 91 -3.62 -11.29 1.59
C LEU A 91 -2.19 -10.96 1.98
N ASN A 92 -1.53 -10.15 1.15
CA ASN A 92 -0.19 -9.61 1.40
C ASN A 92 -0.35 -8.12 1.72
N VAL A 93 0.27 -7.67 2.80
CA VAL A 93 0.16 -6.26 3.23
C VAL A 93 1.51 -5.74 3.68
N MET A 94 1.93 -4.61 3.11
CA MET A 94 3.05 -3.84 3.66
C MET A 94 2.55 -3.02 4.86
N LEU A 95 3.23 -3.16 5.97
CA LEU A 95 2.84 -2.55 7.25
C LEU A 95 3.96 -1.69 7.81
N SER A 96 3.57 -0.62 8.49
CA SER A 96 4.42 0.14 9.40
C SER A 96 3.95 -0.02 10.84
N SER A 97 4.88 -0.11 11.78
CA SER A 97 4.56 -0.16 13.22
C SER A 97 4.03 1.18 13.75
N GLY A 98 4.38 2.29 13.10
CA GLY A 98 3.93 3.65 13.44
C GLY A 98 2.75 4.17 12.61
N GLY A 99 2.24 3.38 11.68
CA GLY A 99 1.19 3.80 10.75
C GLY A 99 -0.14 4.09 11.44
N MET A 100 -0.80 5.18 11.05
CA MET A 100 -2.12 5.57 11.56
C MET A 100 -3.26 5.21 10.64
N GLY A 101 -2.97 4.78 9.42
CA GLY A 101 -3.95 4.28 8.46
C GLY A 101 -4.94 5.32 7.93
N GLN A 102 -4.59 6.60 7.93
CA GLN A 102 -5.51 7.68 7.54
C GLN A 102 -5.22 8.31 6.17
N TRP A 103 -4.07 8.03 5.58
CA TRP A 103 -3.61 8.69 4.35
C TRP A 103 -3.86 7.80 3.14
N MET A 104 -5.04 7.91 2.54
CA MET A 104 -5.43 7.05 1.41
C MET A 104 -4.81 7.43 0.06
N TRP A 105 -4.31 8.67 -0.07
CA TRP A 105 -3.94 9.24 -1.36
C TRP A 105 -2.51 9.77 -1.43
N GLN A 106 -1.80 9.80 -0.30
CA GLN A 106 -0.43 10.28 -0.19
C GLN A 106 0.37 9.28 0.64
N GLY A 107 1.66 9.13 0.34
CA GLY A 107 2.57 8.36 1.17
C GLY A 107 2.53 8.88 2.61
N GLU A 108 2.33 7.99 3.55
CA GLU A 108 2.24 8.34 4.96
C GLU A 108 3.63 8.69 5.53
N ALA A 109 3.69 9.69 6.41
CA ALA A 109 4.83 9.90 7.28
C ALA A 109 4.75 8.86 8.40
N THR A 110 5.54 7.81 8.33
CA THR A 110 5.47 6.72 9.31
C THR A 110 6.84 6.43 9.90
N PRO A 111 7.17 7.03 11.05
CA PRO A 111 8.30 6.54 11.82
C PRO A 111 7.99 5.14 12.33
N GLY A 112 8.90 4.19 12.12
CA GLY A 112 8.76 2.87 12.67
C GLY A 112 9.31 1.76 11.77
N ASP A 113 9.28 0.54 12.28
CA ASP A 113 9.72 -0.64 11.55
C ASP A 113 8.69 -1.05 10.50
N PHE A 114 9.17 -1.52 9.36
CA PHE A 114 8.34 -2.04 8.28
C PHE A 114 8.35 -3.57 8.26
N ALA A 115 7.23 -4.15 7.86
CA ALA A 115 7.11 -5.60 7.66
C ALA A 115 6.15 -5.92 6.51
N LEU A 116 6.40 -7.04 5.86
CA LEU A 116 5.43 -7.71 5.00
C LEU A 116 4.65 -8.72 5.82
N MET A 117 3.34 -8.57 5.88
CA MET A 117 2.42 -9.57 6.42
C MET A 117 1.88 -10.40 5.25
N ARG A 118 1.89 -11.72 5.40
CA ARG A 118 1.26 -12.65 4.45
C ARG A 118 0.38 -13.64 5.19
N VAL A 119 -0.92 -13.57 4.97
CA VAL A 119 -1.91 -14.45 5.62
C VAL A 119 -2.79 -15.14 4.59
N PRO A 120 -3.09 -16.43 4.74
CA PRO A 120 -4.09 -17.10 3.92
C PRO A 120 -5.47 -16.53 4.22
N LEU A 121 -6.31 -16.37 3.20
CA LEU A 121 -7.67 -15.87 3.36
C LEU A 121 -8.53 -16.77 4.27
N SER A 122 -8.17 -18.05 4.41
CA SER A 122 -8.83 -18.98 5.33
C SER A 122 -8.60 -18.67 6.82
N MET A 123 -7.66 -17.78 7.16
CA MET A 123 -7.50 -17.28 8.54
C MET A 123 -8.56 -16.26 8.95
N PHE A 124 -9.26 -15.67 8.01
CA PHE A 124 -10.33 -14.74 8.33
C PHE A 124 -11.52 -15.52 8.92
N GLY A 125 -11.86 -15.24 10.16
CA GLY A 125 -12.90 -15.91 10.93
C GLY A 125 -13.81 -14.91 11.65
N ASP A 126 -14.02 -15.10 12.94
CA ASP A 126 -14.90 -14.28 13.77
C ASP A 126 -14.24 -13.02 14.36
N GLY A 127 -12.99 -12.73 13.96
CA GLY A 127 -12.24 -11.56 14.40
C GLY A 127 -11.53 -11.70 15.74
N ARG A 128 -11.49 -12.90 16.34
CA ARG A 128 -10.78 -13.16 17.59
C ARG A 128 -9.34 -13.61 17.39
N ASP A 129 -9.06 -14.21 16.25
CA ASP A 129 -7.74 -14.71 15.92
C ASP A 129 -6.79 -13.56 15.60
N THR A 130 -5.59 -13.62 16.16
CA THR A 130 -4.52 -12.64 15.90
C THR A 130 -3.47 -13.29 15.01
N VAL A 131 -3.03 -12.55 13.99
CA VAL A 131 -1.94 -12.97 13.11
C VAL A 131 -0.68 -13.19 13.92
N GLY A 132 -0.14 -14.41 13.87
CA GLY A 132 1.09 -14.80 14.56
C GLY A 132 2.34 -14.14 13.96
N SER A 133 3.39 -14.03 14.78
CA SER A 133 4.64 -13.35 14.39
C SER A 133 5.34 -14.01 13.19
N GLU A 134 5.14 -15.28 12.94
CA GLU A 134 5.67 -16.04 11.82
C GLU A 134 5.10 -15.62 10.45
N ARG A 135 4.01 -14.84 10.48
CA ARG A 135 3.35 -14.29 9.28
C ARG A 135 3.86 -12.89 8.91
N TYR A 136 4.71 -12.32 9.74
CA TYR A 136 5.35 -11.04 9.48
C TYR A 136 6.81 -11.25 9.12
N ARG A 137 7.23 -10.68 8.02
CA ARG A 137 8.63 -10.61 7.63
C ARG A 137 9.10 -9.18 7.81
N PRO A 138 9.99 -8.90 8.77
CA PRO A 138 10.59 -7.58 8.89
C PRO A 138 11.30 -7.21 7.61
N LEU A 139 11.06 -5.99 7.14
CA LEU A 139 11.81 -5.41 6.04
C LEU A 139 13.04 -4.72 6.61
N ARG A 140 14.18 -4.90 5.94
CA ARG A 140 15.36 -4.10 6.24
C ARG A 140 14.96 -2.64 6.04
N GLU A 141 15.29 -1.78 7.00
CA GLU A 141 15.05 -0.36 6.88
C GLU A 141 15.78 0.15 5.62
N PRO A 142 15.05 0.63 4.62
CA PRO A 142 15.66 1.02 3.36
C PRO A 142 16.32 2.40 3.42
N GLY A 143 16.38 3.07 4.57
CA GLY A 143 16.88 4.44 4.69
C GLY A 143 16.06 5.45 3.89
N LEU A 144 14.77 5.18 3.70
CA LEU A 144 13.88 6.01 2.88
C LEU A 144 13.40 7.27 3.60
N GLY A 145 13.79 7.48 4.85
CA GLY A 145 13.31 8.61 5.64
C GLY A 145 11.89 8.40 6.17
N GLU A 146 11.41 9.37 6.95
CA GLU A 146 10.12 9.27 7.66
C GLU A 146 8.93 9.79 6.85
N TYR A 147 9.15 10.36 5.67
CA TYR A 147 8.11 11.10 4.94
C TYR A 147 7.98 10.67 3.48
N GLY A 148 6.73 10.66 2.99
CA GLY A 148 6.42 10.48 1.59
C GLY A 148 6.76 9.10 1.06
N LEU A 149 6.67 8.06 1.88
CA LEU A 149 6.89 6.69 1.45
C LEU A 149 5.86 6.29 0.38
N GLN A 150 6.36 5.83 -0.75
CA GLN A 150 5.58 5.28 -1.86
C GLN A 150 5.74 3.78 -1.88
N ASN A 151 4.66 3.07 -2.16
CA ASN A 151 4.69 1.62 -2.29
C ASN A 151 3.73 1.14 -3.39
N ARG A 152 4.09 0.06 -4.09
CA ARG A 152 3.25 -0.55 -5.11
C ARG A 152 3.61 -2.00 -5.35
N TYR A 153 2.61 -2.88 -5.35
CA TYR A 153 2.79 -4.24 -5.86
C TYR A 153 2.70 -4.27 -7.38
N ILE A 154 3.72 -4.85 -8.03
CA ILE A 154 3.78 -5.03 -9.48
C ILE A 154 4.37 -6.41 -9.76
N GLY A 155 3.59 -7.28 -10.40
CA GLY A 155 4.02 -8.67 -10.63
C GLY A 155 4.30 -9.42 -9.33
N ASP A 156 5.53 -9.88 -9.16
CA ASP A 156 5.99 -10.60 -7.96
C ASP A 156 6.72 -9.70 -6.96
N TRP A 157 6.76 -8.38 -7.22
CA TRP A 157 7.53 -7.43 -6.47
C TRP A 157 6.66 -6.40 -5.76
N LEU A 158 7.05 -6.06 -4.53
CA LEU A 158 6.67 -4.83 -3.86
C LEU A 158 7.77 -3.81 -4.12
N ILE A 159 7.44 -2.70 -4.76
CA ILE A 159 8.36 -1.61 -5.01
C ILE A 159 8.14 -0.54 -3.96
N LEU A 160 9.22 -0.08 -3.34
CA LEU A 160 9.24 1.00 -2.36
C LEU A 160 10.11 2.15 -2.87
N GLY A 161 9.72 3.36 -2.51
CA GLY A 161 10.50 4.57 -2.74
C GLY A 161 10.06 5.67 -1.79
N ALA A 162 10.78 6.78 -1.75
CA ALA A 162 10.37 7.92 -0.95
C ALA A 162 10.50 9.23 -1.71
N SER A 163 9.55 10.12 -1.47
CA SER A 163 9.57 11.50 -1.92
C SER A 163 10.69 12.28 -1.24
N ARG A 164 10.99 13.45 -1.79
CA ARG A 164 11.90 14.39 -1.16
C ARG A 164 11.27 14.94 0.13
N ASN A 165 11.98 14.74 1.24
CA ASN A 165 11.65 15.41 2.48
C ASN A 165 12.24 16.85 2.46
N TRP A 166 11.38 17.84 2.69
CA TRP A 166 11.81 19.25 2.72
C TRP A 166 12.74 19.59 3.89
N MET A 167 12.80 18.75 4.92
CA MET A 167 13.69 18.90 6.07
C MET A 167 15.06 18.24 5.87
N GLU A 168 15.20 17.36 4.88
CA GLU A 168 16.44 16.64 4.63
C GLU A 168 17.26 17.28 3.52
N LYS A 169 18.57 17.39 3.73
CA LYS A 169 19.49 17.96 2.74
C LYS A 169 19.70 17.06 1.50
N SER A 170 19.52 15.76 1.66
CA SER A 170 19.66 14.78 0.58
C SER A 170 18.37 14.00 0.40
N ALA A 171 17.82 14.04 -0.81
CA ALA A 171 16.68 13.20 -1.16
C ALA A 171 17.14 11.77 -1.46
N PRO A 172 16.35 10.73 -1.11
CA PRO A 172 16.61 9.36 -1.53
C PRO A 172 16.67 9.28 -3.06
N LYS A 173 17.60 8.49 -3.60
CA LYS A 173 17.76 8.33 -5.06
C LYS A 173 17.64 6.88 -5.51
N HIS A 174 17.03 6.07 -4.66
CA HIS A 174 16.86 4.64 -4.86
C HIS A 174 15.41 4.26 -4.70
N ALA A 175 14.99 3.29 -5.49
CA ALA A 175 13.84 2.48 -5.23
C ALA A 175 14.30 1.11 -4.70
N PHE A 176 13.43 0.40 -4.00
CA PHE A 176 13.70 -0.93 -3.49
C PHE A 176 12.64 -1.88 -4.02
N ALA A 177 13.07 -2.99 -4.59
CA ALA A 177 12.19 -4.05 -5.02
C ALA A 177 12.32 -5.23 -4.06
N ILE A 178 11.20 -5.68 -3.52
CA ILE A 178 11.13 -6.76 -2.54
C ILE A 178 10.24 -7.84 -3.10
N ARG A 179 10.75 -9.04 -3.30
CA ARG A 179 9.91 -10.17 -3.70
C ARG A 179 9.05 -10.55 -2.50
N TYR A 180 7.73 -10.31 -2.61
CA TYR A 180 6.84 -10.40 -1.45
C TYR A 180 6.62 -11.84 -0.94
N VAL A 181 6.91 -12.87 -1.74
CA VAL A 181 6.76 -14.27 -1.35
C VAL A 181 7.95 -14.76 -0.52
N ASP A 182 9.18 -14.51 -0.96
CA ASP A 182 10.42 -15.04 -0.38
C ASP A 182 11.33 -13.98 0.26
N GLY A 183 11.09 -12.70 -0.05
CA GLY A 183 11.74 -11.55 0.58
C GLY A 183 13.10 -11.18 0.01
N ASP A 184 13.40 -11.60 -1.20
CA ASP A 184 14.54 -11.05 -1.93
C ASP A 184 14.43 -9.54 -2.00
N PHE A 185 15.54 -8.87 -1.69
CA PHE A 185 15.61 -7.41 -1.62
C PHE A 185 16.64 -6.89 -2.60
N VAL A 186 16.20 -6.03 -3.51
CA VAL A 186 17.07 -5.42 -4.53
C VAL A 186 16.96 -3.91 -4.45
N GLU A 187 18.09 -3.24 -4.27
CA GLU A 187 18.20 -1.79 -4.39
C GLU A 187 18.34 -1.40 -5.85
N VAL A 188 17.50 -0.48 -6.32
CA VAL A 188 17.48 -0.01 -7.71
C VAL A 188 17.82 1.48 -7.76
N PRO A 189 18.97 1.89 -8.33
CA PRO A 189 19.44 3.27 -8.32
C PRO A 189 18.69 4.11 -9.37
N VAL A 190 17.50 4.60 -9.03
CA VAL A 190 16.67 5.43 -9.93
C VAL A 190 17.27 6.82 -10.20
N GLY A 191 18.08 7.36 -9.27
CA GLY A 191 18.81 8.61 -9.46
C GLY A 191 18.04 9.88 -9.05
N HIS A 192 16.80 9.76 -8.62
CA HIS A 192 15.92 10.85 -8.16
C HIS A 192 15.03 10.37 -7.01
N PRO A 193 14.40 11.28 -6.25
CA PRO A 193 13.36 10.92 -5.29
C PRO A 193 12.20 10.22 -6.01
N VAL A 194 11.46 9.40 -5.26
CA VAL A 194 10.32 8.68 -5.81
C VAL A 194 9.04 9.29 -5.24
N ASP A 195 8.40 10.14 -6.03
CA ASP A 195 7.13 10.78 -5.67
C ASP A 195 5.94 9.91 -6.07
N ARG A 196 6.18 8.94 -6.97
CA ARG A 196 5.17 8.02 -7.47
C ARG A 196 5.78 6.76 -8.04
N ILE A 197 5.05 5.66 -7.88
CA ILE A 197 5.34 4.36 -8.51
C ILE A 197 4.07 3.89 -9.20
N ASP A 198 4.18 3.48 -10.48
CA ASP A 198 3.08 2.88 -11.24
C ASP A 198 3.52 1.66 -12.05
N ALA A 199 2.54 0.86 -12.44
CA ALA A 199 2.77 -0.30 -13.28
C ALA A 199 2.81 0.10 -14.77
N LEU A 200 3.74 -0.49 -15.51
CA LEU A 200 3.83 -0.45 -16.98
C LEU A 200 3.70 -1.87 -17.52
N GLY A 201 2.48 -2.42 -17.51
CA GLY A 201 2.29 -3.84 -17.78
C GLY A 201 2.87 -4.71 -16.66
N GLY A 202 3.82 -5.59 -16.99
CA GLY A 202 4.57 -6.40 -16.01
C GLY A 202 5.75 -5.69 -15.34
N ASP A 203 6.09 -4.51 -15.84
CA ASP A 203 7.20 -3.68 -15.39
C ASP A 203 6.72 -2.48 -14.56
N GLY A 204 7.64 -1.65 -14.08
CA GLY A 204 7.32 -0.50 -13.25
C GLY A 204 7.87 0.81 -13.78
N ILE A 205 7.34 1.92 -13.24
CA ILE A 205 7.91 3.25 -13.44
C ILE A 205 7.99 3.97 -12.10
N ALA A 206 9.14 4.56 -11.80
CA ALA A 206 9.35 5.51 -10.73
C ALA A 206 9.37 6.92 -11.31
N ILE A 207 8.59 7.82 -10.71
CA ILE A 207 8.48 9.22 -11.14
C ILE A 207 8.87 10.10 -9.96
N GLY A 208 9.62 11.18 -10.22
CA GLY A 208 9.98 12.12 -9.15
C GLY A 208 10.64 13.39 -9.65
N GLU A 209 10.67 14.40 -8.79
CA GLU A 209 11.22 15.72 -9.10
C GLU A 209 12.63 15.87 -8.52
N ALA A 210 13.58 16.25 -9.37
CA ALA A 210 14.93 16.63 -8.96
C ALA A 210 15.54 17.64 -9.94
N ASP A 211 16.41 18.49 -9.44
CA ASP A 211 17.25 19.39 -10.24
C ASP A 211 16.50 20.24 -11.29
N GLY A 212 15.24 20.63 -10.97
CA GLY A 212 14.39 21.43 -11.85
C GLY A 212 13.77 20.65 -13.01
N ALA A 213 13.71 19.33 -12.91
CA ALA A 213 13.10 18.46 -13.91
C ALA A 213 12.20 17.41 -13.26
N LEU A 214 11.23 16.94 -14.02
CA LEU A 214 10.46 15.74 -13.72
C LEU A 214 11.13 14.54 -14.39
N HIS A 215 11.48 13.54 -13.59
CA HIS A 215 12.17 12.34 -14.01
C HIS A 215 11.22 11.16 -14.06
N PHE A 216 11.41 10.33 -15.09
CA PHE A 216 10.71 9.07 -15.31
C PHE A 216 11.75 7.97 -15.47
N THR A 217 11.76 7.02 -14.57
CA THR A 217 12.68 5.87 -14.63
C THR A 217 11.87 4.59 -14.73
N SER A 218 11.91 3.93 -15.89
CA SER A 218 11.29 2.63 -16.08
C SER A 218 12.16 1.54 -15.45
N LEU A 219 11.48 0.59 -14.80
CA LEU A 219 12.06 -0.52 -14.06
C LEU A 219 11.67 -1.82 -14.74
N SER A 220 12.64 -2.60 -15.19
CA SER A 220 12.40 -3.98 -15.58
C SER A 220 12.30 -4.84 -14.32
N LEU A 221 11.17 -5.54 -14.15
CA LEU A 221 10.84 -6.32 -12.96
C LEU A 221 10.89 -7.84 -13.20
N GLY A 222 11.80 -8.27 -14.07
CA GLY A 222 12.04 -9.70 -14.32
C GLY A 222 12.61 -10.44 -13.12
N ALA A 223 13.51 -11.40 -13.36
CA ALA A 223 14.14 -12.18 -12.31
C ALA A 223 14.97 -11.34 -11.34
N LYS A 224 15.54 -10.23 -11.82
CA LYS A 224 16.28 -9.24 -11.03
C LYS A 224 15.84 -7.85 -11.44
N PRO A 225 15.22 -7.06 -10.55
CA PRO A 225 14.84 -5.69 -10.82
C PRO A 225 16.04 -4.79 -11.16
N GLU A 226 15.89 -4.01 -12.23
CA GLU A 226 16.91 -3.06 -12.69
C GLU A 226 16.26 -1.88 -13.41
N VAL A 227 17.03 -0.81 -13.59
CA VAL A 227 16.62 0.32 -14.42
C VAL A 227 16.67 -0.08 -15.88
N ALA A 228 15.55 0.03 -16.58
CA ALA A 228 15.45 -0.23 -18.01
C ALA A 228 15.79 1.01 -18.85
N ASP A 229 15.19 2.17 -18.50
CA ASP A 229 15.40 3.43 -19.23
C ASP A 229 15.11 4.65 -18.35
N ARG A 230 15.56 5.83 -18.80
CA ARG A 230 15.34 7.10 -18.12
C ARG A 230 14.92 8.18 -19.10
N PHE A 231 13.93 8.96 -18.70
CA PHE A 231 13.50 10.15 -19.40
C PHE A 231 13.37 11.31 -18.40
N SER A 232 13.71 12.52 -18.82
CA SER A 232 13.59 13.71 -17.98
C SER A 232 13.01 14.87 -18.78
N LEU A 233 12.05 15.57 -18.17
CA LEU A 233 11.42 16.74 -18.73
C LEU A 233 11.79 17.95 -17.89
N ARG A 234 12.56 18.89 -18.47
CA ARG A 234 12.96 20.13 -17.80
C ARG A 234 11.77 21.05 -17.58
N ASP A 235 11.80 21.82 -16.49
CA ASP A 235 10.79 22.79 -16.12
C ASP A 235 9.38 22.18 -15.94
N ALA A 236 9.32 20.87 -15.75
CA ALA A 236 8.10 20.14 -15.46
C ALA A 236 8.07 19.66 -14.00
N ARG A 237 6.86 19.60 -13.46
CA ARG A 237 6.59 19.14 -12.10
C ARG A 237 5.40 18.20 -12.10
N GLN A 238 5.35 17.32 -11.12
CA GLN A 238 4.19 16.51 -10.88
C GLN A 238 3.12 17.35 -10.17
N GLY A 239 2.07 17.74 -10.87
CA GLY A 239 1.00 18.60 -10.33
C GLY A 239 0.02 17.86 -9.42
N ASP A 240 -0.03 16.54 -9.48
CA ASP A 240 -0.93 15.71 -8.69
C ASP A 240 -0.21 14.46 -8.15
N GLN A 241 -0.06 14.38 -6.84
CA GLN A 241 0.53 13.24 -6.15
C GLN A 241 -0.47 12.11 -5.92
N ARG A 242 -1.74 12.28 -6.32
CA ARG A 242 -2.77 11.26 -6.16
C ARG A 242 -2.58 10.11 -7.15
N THR A 243 -3.04 8.94 -6.74
CA THR A 243 -2.95 7.71 -7.54
C THR A 243 -3.63 7.79 -8.90
N HIS A 244 -4.57 8.72 -9.10
CA HIS A 244 -5.32 8.91 -10.35
C HIS A 244 -4.69 9.95 -11.30
N GLY A 245 -3.58 10.58 -10.94
CA GLY A 245 -2.92 11.57 -11.79
C GLY A 245 -2.14 10.98 -12.97
N PHE A 246 -1.96 9.66 -13.03
CA PHE A 246 -1.26 8.97 -14.11
C PHE A 246 -2.03 7.72 -14.53
N PHE A 247 -2.26 7.59 -15.82
CA PHE A 247 -2.90 6.40 -16.40
C PHE A 247 -2.02 5.82 -17.50
N TYR A 248 -1.63 4.58 -17.35
CA TYR A 248 -1.00 3.79 -18.38
C TYR A 248 -1.89 2.60 -18.73
N ARG A 249 -2.16 2.43 -20.02
CA ARG A 249 -2.85 1.27 -20.55
C ARG A 249 -1.92 0.54 -21.50
N ALA A 250 -1.53 -0.68 -21.12
CA ALA A 250 -0.86 -1.58 -22.05
C ALA A 250 -1.84 -1.92 -23.20
N THR A 251 -1.42 -1.71 -24.42
CA THR A 251 -2.19 -2.08 -25.65
C THR A 251 -1.91 -3.53 -25.99
#